data_f7a487675103ab4277b391b7d4a15666
#
_entry.id   f7a487675103ab4277b391b7d4a15666
#
_cell.length_a   1.000
_cell.length_b   1.000
_cell.length_c   1.000
_cell.angle_alpha   90.00
_cell.angle_beta   90.00
_cell.angle_gamma   90.00
#
_symmetry.space_group_name_H-M   'P 1'
#
loop_
_entity.id
_entity.type
_entity.pdbx_description
1 polymer ?
#
loop_
_entity_poly.entity_id
_entity_poly.type
_entity_poly.pdbx_seq_one_letter_code
_entity_poly.pdbx_strand_id
1 'polypeptide(L)'
;MKASGLGDAAYFGPEPEFFIFDDVRWGNDMSGSFFKIDEYEAPWNSEKVMEGGNKGHRPTVKGGYFPVPPVDSMQDMRAEMALILEEMGIPVEVFHHEVAGAGQNEIGTKFSTLVERADWTQKLKYVVWNVAHSFGKTATFMPKPLVGDNGSGMHVHQSVWKDGKNLFAGKGYAGLSDTALYYIGGIIKHARALNAITNPTTNSYKRLVPGFEAPVKLAYSSRNRSASIRIPHVASDKARRIEARFPDPMANPYLCFSALLMAGLDGIENKIHPGEAATKDLYHLPPEEDALVPTVCHSLDQALEYLDKDRAFLTKGGVFTDSMIDAYIELKMQEVTRFRQATHPVEYDMYYSL
;
A
#
# COMPACT_ATOMS: atom_id res chain seq x y z
N MET A 1 1.79 -20.71 11.71
CA MET A 1 2.80 -20.15 12.62
C MET A 1 2.95 -20.97 13.91
N LYS A 2 1.94 -21.09 14.79
CA LYS A 2 2.07 -21.87 16.05
C LYS A 2 2.56 -23.31 15.80
N ALA A 3 1.99 -24.00 14.83
CA ALA A 3 2.37 -25.37 14.48
C ALA A 3 3.82 -25.52 13.99
N SER A 4 4.43 -24.48 13.41
CA SER A 4 5.85 -24.49 13.02
C SER A 4 6.81 -24.24 14.18
N GLY A 5 6.30 -23.78 15.34
CA GLY A 5 7.10 -23.41 16.49
C GLY A 5 7.90 -22.10 16.35
N LEU A 6 7.75 -21.40 15.21
CA LEU A 6 8.47 -20.15 14.91
C LEU A 6 7.93 -18.93 15.67
N GLY A 7 6.68 -18.98 16.10
CA GLY A 7 6.03 -17.92 16.85
C GLY A 7 4.62 -18.30 17.26
N ASP A 8 4.01 -17.56 18.20
CA ASP A 8 2.65 -17.79 18.69
C ASP A 8 1.71 -16.59 18.46
N ALA A 9 2.25 -15.39 18.22
CA ALA A 9 1.50 -14.20 17.86
C ALA A 9 2.21 -13.43 16.73
N ALA A 10 1.44 -12.87 15.81
CA ALA A 10 1.91 -11.95 14.78
C ALA A 10 1.04 -10.70 14.82
N TYR A 11 1.69 -9.55 14.95
CA TYR A 11 1.04 -8.25 14.99
C TYR A 11 1.22 -7.51 13.67
N PHE A 12 0.14 -6.86 13.25
CA PHE A 12 0.05 -6.10 12.01
C PHE A 12 -0.46 -4.69 12.29
N GLY A 13 0.05 -3.73 11.55
CA GLY A 13 -0.39 -2.33 11.56
C GLY A 13 -0.38 -1.80 10.13
N PRO A 14 -1.44 -2.02 9.36
CA PRO A 14 -1.56 -1.42 8.03
C PRO A 14 -1.93 0.06 8.13
N GLU A 15 -1.43 0.85 7.18
CA GLU A 15 -1.68 2.28 7.00
C GLU A 15 -2.34 2.50 5.62
N PRO A 16 -3.66 2.23 5.48
CA PRO A 16 -4.35 2.38 4.21
C PRO A 16 -4.64 3.85 3.91
N GLU A 17 -4.03 4.36 2.85
CA GLU A 17 -4.31 5.67 2.29
C GLU A 17 -5.51 5.62 1.34
N PHE A 18 -6.20 6.75 1.18
CA PHE A 18 -7.37 6.87 0.32
C PHE A 18 -7.56 8.29 -0.18
N PHE A 19 -8.33 8.42 -1.27
CA PHE A 19 -8.74 9.73 -1.80
C PHE A 19 -10.21 10.00 -1.54
N ILE A 20 -10.52 11.28 -1.33
CA ILE A 20 -11.90 11.79 -1.26
C ILE A 20 -12.07 12.83 -2.36
N PHE A 21 -13.16 12.71 -3.15
CA PHE A 21 -13.48 13.60 -4.26
C PHE A 21 -14.89 14.16 -4.13
N ASP A 22 -15.13 15.30 -4.78
CA ASP A 22 -16.45 15.92 -4.88
C ASP A 22 -17.28 15.30 -6.01
N ASP A 23 -16.66 14.98 -7.16
CA ASP A 23 -17.32 14.43 -8.33
C ASP A 23 -16.39 13.49 -9.08
N VAL A 24 -16.91 12.33 -9.48
CA VAL A 24 -16.16 11.35 -10.29
C VAL A 24 -17.08 10.83 -11.38
N ARG A 25 -16.68 11.06 -12.63
CA ARG A 25 -17.39 10.58 -13.81
C ARG A 25 -16.45 9.80 -14.70
N TRP A 26 -16.90 8.69 -15.25
CA TRP A 26 -16.15 7.89 -16.21
C TRP A 26 -17.06 7.23 -17.23
N GLY A 27 -16.53 6.95 -18.38
CA GLY A 27 -17.17 6.18 -19.43
C GLY A 27 -16.13 5.45 -20.25
N ASN A 28 -16.53 4.30 -20.78
CA ASN A 28 -15.70 3.50 -21.69
C ASN A 28 -16.63 2.72 -22.61
N ASP A 29 -16.76 3.17 -23.86
CA ASP A 29 -17.54 2.53 -24.91
C ASP A 29 -16.76 2.55 -26.24
N MET A 30 -17.40 2.11 -27.33
CA MET A 30 -16.76 2.05 -28.66
C MET A 30 -16.39 3.44 -29.21
N SER A 31 -17.05 4.50 -28.77
CA SER A 31 -16.82 5.86 -29.27
C SER A 31 -15.76 6.63 -28.51
N GLY A 32 -15.41 6.16 -27.29
CA GLY A 32 -14.42 6.83 -26.49
C GLY A 32 -14.32 6.30 -25.06
N SER A 33 -13.26 6.72 -24.40
CA SER A 33 -13.06 6.48 -22.98
C SER A 33 -12.65 7.78 -22.29
N PHE A 34 -13.14 7.99 -21.08
CA PHE A 34 -12.77 9.14 -20.26
C PHE A 34 -12.94 8.83 -18.79
N PHE A 35 -12.22 9.55 -17.96
CA PHE A 35 -12.55 9.79 -16.56
C PHE A 35 -12.38 11.27 -16.26
N LYS A 36 -13.19 11.80 -15.36
CA LYS A 36 -13.10 13.19 -14.91
C LYS A 36 -13.38 13.24 -13.42
N ILE A 37 -12.46 13.84 -12.70
CA ILE A 37 -12.48 13.95 -11.23
C ILE A 37 -12.51 15.44 -10.88
N ASP A 38 -13.33 15.79 -9.90
CA ASP A 38 -13.32 17.12 -9.28
C ASP A 38 -13.13 17.00 -7.76
N GLU A 39 -12.39 17.94 -7.20
CA GLU A 39 -12.09 17.99 -5.78
C GLU A 39 -11.77 19.45 -5.39
N TYR A 40 -12.30 19.93 -4.26
CA TYR A 40 -12.20 21.31 -3.82
C TYR A 40 -10.75 21.80 -3.69
N GLU A 41 -9.85 20.97 -3.13
CA GLU A 41 -8.45 21.31 -2.91
C GLU A 41 -7.58 21.14 -4.16
N ALA A 42 -8.13 20.61 -5.24
CA ALA A 42 -7.36 20.27 -6.43
C ALA A 42 -6.72 21.51 -7.08
N PRO A 43 -5.46 21.42 -7.54
CA PRO A 43 -4.75 22.54 -8.15
C PRO A 43 -5.45 23.05 -9.42
N TRP A 44 -6.18 22.21 -10.16
CA TRP A 44 -6.92 22.61 -11.35
C TRP A 44 -8.16 23.47 -11.03
N ASN A 45 -8.51 23.63 -9.77
CA ASN A 45 -9.62 24.47 -9.29
C ASN A 45 -9.18 25.86 -8.84
N SER A 46 -7.91 26.27 -9.09
CA SER A 46 -7.38 27.57 -8.68
C SER A 46 -8.15 28.75 -9.26
N GLU A 47 -8.69 28.62 -10.48
CA GLU A 47 -9.46 29.66 -11.17
C GLU A 47 -10.99 29.41 -11.15
N LYS A 48 -11.43 28.32 -10.53
CA LYS A 48 -12.85 27.94 -10.54
C LYS A 48 -13.70 28.94 -9.77
N VAL A 49 -14.79 29.39 -10.39
CA VAL A 49 -15.84 30.15 -9.70
C VAL A 49 -16.65 29.19 -8.85
N MET A 50 -16.71 29.46 -7.56
CA MET A 50 -17.42 28.63 -6.57
C MET A 50 -18.52 29.44 -5.90
N GLU A 51 -19.61 28.78 -5.50
CA GLU A 51 -20.62 29.37 -4.64
C GLU A 51 -19.98 29.82 -3.32
N GLY A 52 -20.25 31.03 -2.88
CA GLY A 52 -19.58 31.63 -1.73
C GLY A 52 -18.15 32.13 -1.99
N GLY A 53 -17.66 32.03 -3.22
CA GLY A 53 -16.32 32.45 -3.67
C GLY A 53 -15.24 31.41 -3.42
N ASN A 54 -14.25 31.37 -4.32
CA ASN A 54 -13.05 30.55 -4.18
C ASN A 54 -12.15 31.15 -3.08
N LYS A 55 -11.85 30.39 -2.03
CA LYS A 55 -11.07 30.88 -0.88
C LYS A 55 -9.55 30.80 -1.09
N GLY A 56 -9.09 30.13 -2.15
CA GLY A 56 -7.70 30.06 -2.54
C GLY A 56 -6.83 29.13 -1.71
N HIS A 57 -7.30 28.62 -0.57
CA HIS A 57 -6.54 27.68 0.27
C HIS A 57 -6.58 26.29 -0.34
N ARG A 58 -5.42 25.78 -0.75
CA ARG A 58 -5.25 24.41 -1.25
C ARG A 58 -3.79 23.97 -1.19
N PRO A 59 -3.51 22.66 -1.05
CA PRO A 59 -2.17 22.12 -1.20
C PRO A 59 -1.65 22.28 -2.64
N THR A 60 -0.35 22.30 -2.80
CA THR A 60 0.29 22.12 -4.09
C THR A 60 0.39 20.65 -4.46
N VAL A 61 0.67 20.34 -5.73
CA VAL A 61 1.00 18.97 -6.15
C VAL A 61 2.16 18.45 -5.30
N LYS A 62 2.01 17.26 -4.71
CA LYS A 62 2.94 16.66 -3.72
C LYS A 62 3.17 17.50 -2.45
N GLY A 63 2.33 18.46 -2.17
CA GLY A 63 2.46 19.38 -1.03
C GLY A 63 1.40 19.18 0.06
N GLY A 64 0.65 18.07 0.04
CA GLY A 64 -0.47 17.82 0.93
C GLY A 64 -0.12 17.19 2.28
N TYR A 65 1.15 16.93 2.57
CA TYR A 65 1.52 16.21 3.80
C TYR A 65 1.40 17.09 5.05
N PHE A 66 0.45 16.75 5.93
CA PHE A 66 0.20 17.41 7.22
C PHE A 66 -0.07 18.93 7.16
N PRO A 67 -0.83 19.50 6.21
CA PRO A 67 -1.27 20.86 6.34
C PRO A 67 -2.30 20.98 7.48
N VAL A 68 -2.54 22.21 7.91
CA VAL A 68 -3.60 22.52 8.86
C VAL A 68 -4.74 23.25 8.15
N PRO A 69 -5.96 23.25 8.69
CA PRO A 69 -7.04 24.11 8.19
C PRO A 69 -6.60 25.59 8.13
N PRO A 70 -7.01 26.37 7.13
CA PRO A 70 -8.01 26.02 6.10
C PRO A 70 -7.46 25.34 4.85
N VAL A 71 -6.14 25.08 4.74
CA VAL A 71 -5.55 24.37 3.59
C VAL A 71 -6.04 22.92 3.56
N ASP A 72 -6.06 22.25 4.72
CA ASP A 72 -6.72 20.96 4.90
C ASP A 72 -8.23 21.17 5.08
N SER A 73 -9.00 20.98 4.04
CA SER A 73 -10.46 21.14 4.08
C SER A 73 -11.21 19.91 4.61
N MET A 74 -10.52 18.81 4.86
CA MET A 74 -11.13 17.52 5.20
C MET A 74 -10.92 17.09 6.66
N GLN A 75 -10.32 17.95 7.49
CA GLN A 75 -10.02 17.60 8.88
C GLN A 75 -11.27 17.15 9.66
N ASP A 76 -12.38 17.88 9.54
CA ASP A 76 -13.61 17.57 10.30
C ASP A 76 -14.22 16.24 9.85
N MET A 77 -14.15 15.94 8.55
CA MET A 77 -14.61 14.66 8.00
C MET A 77 -13.76 13.49 8.52
N ARG A 78 -12.43 13.63 8.55
CA ARG A 78 -11.55 12.61 9.16
C ARG A 78 -11.78 12.48 10.66
N ALA A 79 -12.05 13.58 11.36
CA ALA A 79 -12.39 13.54 12.79
C ALA A 79 -13.69 12.74 13.03
N GLU A 80 -14.71 12.92 12.20
CA GLU A 80 -15.95 12.13 12.25
C GLU A 80 -15.67 10.64 11.99
N MET A 81 -14.85 10.32 10.98
CA MET A 81 -14.41 8.94 10.71
C MET A 81 -13.70 8.34 11.93
N ALA A 82 -12.81 9.10 12.57
CA ALA A 82 -12.07 8.65 13.75
C ALA A 82 -13.00 8.38 14.94
N LEU A 83 -13.95 9.26 15.21
CA LEU A 83 -14.93 9.07 16.29
C LEU A 83 -15.78 7.81 16.08
N ILE A 84 -16.27 7.57 14.86
CA ILE A 84 -17.04 6.36 14.54
C ILE A 84 -16.17 5.11 14.70
N LEU A 85 -14.91 5.14 14.26
CA LEU A 85 -13.99 4.01 14.46
C LEU A 85 -13.76 3.71 15.95
N GLU A 86 -13.56 4.73 16.77
CA GLU A 86 -13.43 4.59 18.23
C GLU A 86 -14.70 3.99 18.86
N GLU A 87 -15.89 4.44 18.45
CA GLU A 87 -17.17 3.84 18.87
C GLU A 87 -17.31 2.37 18.47
N MET A 88 -16.74 1.97 17.32
CA MET A 88 -16.67 0.59 16.86
C MET A 88 -15.59 -0.23 17.56
N GLY A 89 -14.87 0.34 18.53
CA GLY A 89 -13.80 -0.30 19.28
C GLY A 89 -12.48 -0.41 18.53
N ILE A 90 -12.24 0.44 17.54
CA ILE A 90 -11.00 0.52 16.75
C ILE A 90 -10.23 1.75 17.17
N PRO A 91 -9.16 1.63 17.99
CA PRO A 91 -8.42 2.79 18.48
C PRO A 91 -7.69 3.52 17.33
N VAL A 92 -7.96 4.82 17.17
CA VAL A 92 -7.29 5.69 16.21
C VAL A 92 -6.09 6.35 16.87
N GLU A 93 -4.92 6.32 16.22
CA GLU A 93 -3.69 6.93 16.74
C GLU A 93 -3.39 8.26 16.07
N VAL A 94 -3.72 8.40 14.77
CA VAL A 94 -3.46 9.60 14.00
C VAL A 94 -4.38 9.64 12.78
N PHE A 95 -4.70 10.84 12.31
CA PHE A 95 -5.27 11.07 10.98
C PHE A 95 -4.72 12.37 10.40
N HIS A 96 -4.53 12.41 9.11
CA HIS A 96 -3.96 13.57 8.42
C HIS A 96 -4.28 13.57 6.93
N HIS A 97 -4.06 14.73 6.30
CA HIS A 97 -3.99 14.84 4.86
C HIS A 97 -2.66 14.24 4.39
N GLU A 98 -2.68 13.47 3.31
CA GLU A 98 -1.51 12.84 2.71
C GLU A 98 -0.87 13.68 1.60
N VAL A 99 0.23 13.17 1.03
CA VAL A 99 1.15 13.91 0.13
C VAL A 99 0.46 14.42 -1.13
N ALA A 100 -0.46 13.66 -1.76
CA ALA A 100 -1.15 14.13 -2.96
C ALA A 100 -2.07 15.31 -2.63
N GLY A 101 -1.92 16.38 -3.40
CA GLY A 101 -2.58 17.67 -3.11
C GLY A 101 -4.08 17.69 -3.37
N ALA A 102 -4.65 16.69 -4.03
CA ALA A 102 -6.07 16.64 -4.36
C ALA A 102 -6.80 15.57 -3.55
N GLY A 103 -7.02 15.83 -2.26
CA GLY A 103 -7.92 15.04 -1.43
C GLY A 103 -7.40 13.70 -0.94
N GLN A 104 -6.08 13.50 -0.79
CA GLN A 104 -5.51 12.28 -0.24
C GLN A 104 -5.48 12.34 1.29
N ASN A 105 -5.85 11.21 1.93
CA ASN A 105 -6.02 11.09 3.36
C ASN A 105 -5.46 9.78 3.89
N GLU A 106 -5.09 9.78 5.18
CA GLU A 106 -4.74 8.58 5.94
C GLU A 106 -5.35 8.63 7.34
N ILE A 107 -5.78 7.45 7.83
CA ILE A 107 -6.19 7.23 9.21
C ILE A 107 -5.39 6.05 9.76
N GLY A 108 -4.45 6.34 10.64
CA GLY A 108 -3.64 5.36 11.34
C GLY A 108 -4.37 4.84 12.58
N THR A 109 -4.49 3.54 12.69
CA THR A 109 -5.12 2.86 13.83
C THR A 109 -4.12 1.96 14.53
N LYS A 110 -4.34 1.68 15.81
CA LYS A 110 -3.45 0.86 16.62
C LYS A 110 -3.20 -0.51 15.98
N PHE A 111 -1.98 -1.03 16.11
CA PHE A 111 -1.65 -2.41 15.68
C PHE A 111 -2.43 -3.46 16.49
N SER A 112 -2.71 -4.60 15.88
CA SER A 112 -3.30 -5.76 16.56
C SER A 112 -2.89 -7.07 15.90
N THR A 113 -3.48 -8.19 16.31
CA THR A 113 -3.25 -9.50 15.69
C THR A 113 -3.71 -9.51 14.23
N LEU A 114 -3.15 -10.40 13.42
CA LEU A 114 -3.39 -10.46 11.97
C LEU A 114 -4.88 -10.42 11.61
N VAL A 115 -5.70 -11.30 12.19
CA VAL A 115 -7.13 -11.41 11.85
C VAL A 115 -7.88 -10.17 12.29
N GLU A 116 -7.69 -9.74 13.53
CA GLU A 116 -8.35 -8.55 14.06
C GLU A 116 -7.99 -7.29 13.25
N ARG A 117 -6.72 -7.17 12.84
CA ARG A 117 -6.32 -6.05 11.96
C ARG A 117 -6.92 -6.12 10.57
N ALA A 118 -7.11 -7.32 10.02
CA ALA A 118 -7.81 -7.49 8.75
C ALA A 118 -9.29 -7.08 8.88
N ASP A 119 -9.96 -7.49 9.97
CA ASP A 119 -11.33 -7.05 10.28
C ASP A 119 -11.43 -5.52 10.42
N TRP A 120 -10.52 -4.91 11.17
CA TRP A 120 -10.49 -3.47 11.36
C TRP A 120 -10.23 -2.70 10.06
N THR A 121 -9.39 -3.24 9.19
CA THR A 121 -9.13 -2.64 7.87
C THR A 121 -10.39 -2.62 7.00
N GLN A 122 -11.19 -3.67 7.02
CA GLN A 122 -12.48 -3.70 6.30
C GLN A 122 -13.49 -2.73 6.91
N LYS A 123 -13.58 -2.67 8.23
CA LYS A 123 -14.44 -1.70 8.94
C LYS A 123 -14.02 -0.25 8.65
N LEU A 124 -12.71 0.04 8.64
CA LEU A 124 -12.18 1.35 8.28
C LEU A 124 -12.62 1.76 6.87
N LYS A 125 -12.48 0.88 5.90
CA LYS A 125 -12.94 1.16 4.53
C LYS A 125 -14.45 1.45 4.48
N TYR A 126 -15.23 0.68 5.20
CA TYR A 126 -16.68 0.88 5.30
C TYR A 126 -17.01 2.26 5.89
N VAL A 127 -16.37 2.64 6.99
CA VAL A 127 -16.56 3.95 7.64
C VAL A 127 -16.16 5.08 6.69
N VAL A 128 -15.01 4.98 6.04
CA VAL A 128 -14.52 5.99 5.08
C VAL A 128 -15.54 6.24 3.97
N TRP A 129 -16.05 5.18 3.33
CA TRP A 129 -17.05 5.34 2.25
C TRP A 129 -18.34 5.97 2.74
N ASN A 130 -18.86 5.53 3.88
CA ASN A 130 -20.15 6.00 4.38
C ASN A 130 -20.07 7.44 4.94
N VAL A 131 -19.00 7.78 5.64
CA VAL A 131 -18.82 9.16 6.15
C VAL A 131 -18.58 10.11 4.98
N ALA A 132 -17.71 9.77 4.01
CA ALA A 132 -17.56 10.60 2.81
C ALA A 132 -18.91 10.85 2.12
N HIS A 133 -19.73 9.81 1.96
CA HIS A 133 -21.07 9.94 1.40
C HIS A 133 -21.97 10.88 2.22
N SER A 134 -21.96 10.82 3.55
CA SER A 134 -22.75 11.70 4.41
C SER A 134 -22.35 13.17 4.32
N PHE A 135 -21.10 13.44 3.93
CA PHE A 135 -20.58 14.78 3.63
C PHE A 135 -20.80 15.21 2.17
N GLY A 136 -21.56 14.43 1.38
CA GLY A 136 -21.81 14.72 -0.03
C GLY A 136 -20.61 14.51 -0.94
N LYS A 137 -19.63 13.72 -0.50
CA LYS A 137 -18.40 13.39 -1.23
C LYS A 137 -18.32 11.88 -1.54
N THR A 138 -17.31 11.49 -2.26
CA THR A 138 -17.02 10.07 -2.58
C THR A 138 -15.59 9.73 -2.27
N ALA A 139 -15.35 8.51 -1.76
CA ALA A 139 -14.03 8.03 -1.41
C ALA A 139 -13.61 6.86 -2.28
N THR A 140 -12.31 6.72 -2.52
CA THR A 140 -11.73 5.59 -3.24
C THR A 140 -10.43 5.13 -2.61
N PHE A 141 -10.22 3.82 -2.61
CA PHE A 141 -8.97 3.16 -2.26
C PHE A 141 -8.15 2.76 -3.51
N MET A 142 -8.45 3.32 -4.67
CA MET A 142 -7.64 3.11 -5.88
C MET A 142 -6.18 3.54 -5.61
N PRO A 143 -5.20 2.70 -5.95
CA PRO A 143 -3.79 3.02 -5.72
C PRO A 143 -3.29 4.25 -6.49
N LYS A 144 -3.85 4.51 -7.68
CA LYS A 144 -3.44 5.64 -8.53
C LYS A 144 -4.63 6.22 -9.29
N PRO A 145 -5.51 7.00 -8.63
CA PRO A 145 -6.64 7.62 -9.31
C PRO A 145 -6.26 8.88 -10.10
N LEU A 146 -5.17 9.55 -9.74
CA LEU A 146 -4.73 10.81 -10.34
C LEU A 146 -3.38 10.65 -11.06
N VAL A 147 -3.25 11.29 -12.23
CA VAL A 147 -2.00 11.41 -12.97
C VAL A 147 -1.18 12.58 -12.43
N GLY A 148 0.12 12.42 -12.32
CA GLY A 148 1.04 13.51 -11.97
C GLY A 148 1.17 13.83 -10.47
N ASP A 149 0.42 13.15 -9.60
CA ASP A 149 0.56 13.27 -8.15
C ASP A 149 0.80 11.91 -7.48
N ASN A 150 1.01 11.84 -6.17
CA ASN A 150 1.26 10.60 -5.46
C ASN A 150 0.04 9.66 -5.51
N GLY A 151 0.29 8.35 -5.41
CA GLY A 151 -0.74 7.32 -5.25
C GLY A 151 -0.90 6.89 -3.80
N SER A 152 -1.92 6.06 -3.52
CA SER A 152 -2.22 5.51 -2.21
C SER A 152 -1.53 4.18 -1.96
N GLY A 153 -0.78 4.09 -0.87
CA GLY A 153 -0.20 2.87 -0.32
C GLY A 153 -1.06 2.28 0.80
N MET A 154 -0.74 1.06 1.14
CA MET A 154 -1.11 0.46 2.42
C MET A 154 0.16 -0.16 2.99
N HIS A 155 0.97 0.67 3.64
CA HIS A 155 2.19 0.19 4.29
C HIS A 155 1.82 -0.75 5.43
N VAL A 156 2.49 -1.90 5.53
CA VAL A 156 2.13 -2.92 6.51
C VAL A 156 3.27 -3.11 7.50
N HIS A 157 3.09 -2.58 8.69
CA HIS A 157 3.94 -2.86 9.83
C HIS A 157 3.70 -4.26 10.35
N GLN A 158 4.78 -4.98 10.68
CA GLN A 158 4.70 -6.39 11.08
C GLN A 158 5.74 -6.72 12.16
N SER A 159 5.35 -7.61 13.09
CA SER A 159 6.26 -8.25 14.03
C SER A 159 5.77 -9.64 14.43
N VAL A 160 6.69 -10.56 14.73
CA VAL A 160 6.39 -11.92 15.21
C VAL A 160 6.84 -12.04 16.67
N TRP A 161 6.01 -12.68 17.46
CA TRP A 161 6.20 -12.83 18.90
C TRP A 161 6.11 -14.30 19.32
N LYS A 162 6.78 -14.62 20.44
CA LYS A 162 6.69 -15.92 21.09
C LYS A 162 6.80 -15.74 22.60
N ASP A 163 5.91 -16.36 23.35
CA ASP A 163 5.87 -16.30 24.82
C ASP A 163 5.91 -14.85 25.34
N GLY A 164 5.18 -13.93 24.68
CA GLY A 164 5.10 -12.52 25.02
C GLY A 164 6.35 -11.70 24.72
N LYS A 165 7.32 -12.26 23.98
CA LYS A 165 8.57 -11.57 23.58
C LYS A 165 8.57 -11.28 22.07
N ASN A 166 8.96 -10.06 21.71
CA ASN A 166 9.14 -9.67 20.33
C ASN A 166 10.41 -10.33 19.75
N LEU A 167 10.24 -11.19 18.75
CA LEU A 167 11.36 -11.92 18.12
C LEU A 167 12.19 -11.03 17.19
N PHE A 168 11.70 -9.84 16.84
CA PHE A 168 12.41 -8.93 15.95
C PHE A 168 13.44 -8.05 16.66
N ALA A 169 13.37 -7.94 17.99
CA ALA A 169 14.32 -7.19 18.78
C ALA A 169 15.67 -7.95 18.90
N GLY A 170 16.75 -7.24 18.69
CA GLY A 170 18.11 -7.79 18.75
C GLY A 170 19.18 -6.73 18.81
N LYS A 171 20.43 -7.14 18.53
CA LYS A 171 21.64 -6.28 18.58
C LYS A 171 22.22 -6.01 17.18
N GLY A 172 21.60 -6.53 16.13
CA GLY A 172 22.06 -6.36 14.75
C GLY A 172 21.69 -4.99 14.17
N TYR A 173 21.72 -4.90 12.84
CA TYR A 173 21.40 -3.68 12.10
C TYR A 173 20.06 -3.08 12.56
N ALA A 174 20.05 -1.78 12.86
CA ALA A 174 18.89 -1.04 13.34
C ALA A 174 18.19 -1.66 14.58
N GLY A 175 18.92 -2.46 15.39
CA GLY A 175 18.37 -3.14 16.57
C GLY A 175 17.52 -4.36 16.23
N LEU A 176 17.68 -4.94 15.04
CA LEU A 176 17.02 -6.18 14.63
C LEU A 176 17.77 -7.43 15.10
N SER A 177 17.01 -8.50 15.31
CA SER A 177 17.54 -9.87 15.46
C SER A 177 17.79 -10.52 14.11
N ASP A 178 18.53 -11.63 14.10
CA ASP A 178 18.68 -12.49 12.91
C ASP A 178 17.32 -13.01 12.42
N THR A 179 16.40 -13.30 13.33
CA THR A 179 15.02 -13.69 13.01
C THR A 179 14.31 -12.63 12.17
N ALA A 180 14.45 -11.35 12.53
CA ALA A 180 13.87 -10.26 11.75
C ALA A 180 14.55 -10.12 10.38
N LEU A 181 15.87 -10.27 10.30
CA LEU A 181 16.60 -10.25 9.02
C LEU A 181 16.14 -11.40 8.10
N TYR A 182 16.01 -12.60 8.62
CA TYR A 182 15.49 -13.74 7.86
C TYR A 182 14.04 -13.52 7.40
N TYR A 183 13.21 -12.93 8.26
CA TYR A 183 11.84 -12.55 7.89
C TYR A 183 11.82 -11.56 6.72
N ILE A 184 12.65 -10.53 6.75
CA ILE A 184 12.86 -9.58 5.64
C ILE A 184 13.33 -10.32 4.39
N GLY A 185 14.31 -11.23 4.54
CA GLY A 185 14.85 -12.04 3.45
C GLY A 185 13.77 -12.86 2.74
N GLY A 186 12.85 -13.47 3.50
CA GLY A 186 11.71 -14.18 2.95
C GLY A 186 10.77 -13.28 2.16
N ILE A 187 10.42 -12.10 2.70
CA ILE A 187 9.57 -11.14 1.97
C ILE A 187 10.24 -10.67 0.67
N ILE A 188 11.53 -10.32 0.70
CA ILE A 188 12.25 -9.86 -0.50
C ILE A 188 12.35 -10.99 -1.55
N LYS A 189 12.65 -12.22 -1.13
CA LYS A 189 12.71 -13.39 -2.01
C LYS A 189 11.41 -13.60 -2.77
N HIS A 190 10.28 -13.54 -2.07
CA HIS A 190 8.95 -13.82 -2.60
C HIS A 190 8.19 -12.55 -3.07
N ALA A 191 8.82 -11.38 -3.05
CA ALA A 191 8.15 -10.10 -3.28
C ALA A 191 7.39 -10.03 -4.61
N ARG A 192 7.92 -10.60 -5.68
CA ARG A 192 7.26 -10.60 -7.00
C ARG A 192 6.02 -11.48 -7.03
N ALA A 193 6.03 -12.63 -6.36
CA ALA A 193 4.84 -13.46 -6.18
C ALA A 193 3.83 -12.78 -5.25
N LEU A 194 4.32 -12.16 -4.17
CA LEU A 194 3.50 -11.39 -3.24
C LEU A 194 2.76 -10.23 -3.95
N ASN A 195 3.37 -9.58 -4.95
CA ASN A 195 2.74 -8.47 -5.66
C ASN A 195 1.38 -8.85 -6.26
N ALA A 196 1.15 -10.08 -6.68
CA ALA A 196 -0.17 -10.50 -7.16
C ALA A 196 -1.27 -10.34 -6.09
N ILE A 197 -0.92 -10.47 -4.81
CA ILE A 197 -1.84 -10.42 -3.67
C ILE A 197 -1.81 -9.05 -2.99
N THR A 198 -0.63 -8.44 -2.88
CA THR A 198 -0.43 -7.14 -2.20
C THR A 198 -0.76 -5.95 -3.10
N ASN A 199 -0.71 -6.13 -4.42
CA ASN A 199 -0.96 -5.15 -5.47
C ASN A 199 -1.87 -5.75 -6.55
N PRO A 200 -3.15 -6.01 -6.22
CA PRO A 200 -3.99 -6.97 -6.95
C PRO A 200 -4.73 -6.39 -8.15
N THR A 201 -4.39 -5.18 -8.60
CA THR A 201 -5.11 -4.52 -9.70
C THR A 201 -4.15 -4.01 -10.77
N THR A 202 -4.64 -3.82 -11.99
CA THR A 202 -3.87 -3.16 -13.05
C THR A 202 -3.50 -1.72 -12.67
N ASN A 203 -4.32 -1.06 -11.84
CA ASN A 203 -4.07 0.28 -11.33
C ASN A 203 -2.94 0.31 -10.27
N SER A 204 -2.71 -0.78 -9.53
CA SER A 204 -1.62 -0.93 -8.55
C SER A 204 -0.25 -0.61 -9.17
N TYR A 205 -0.03 -1.03 -10.40
CA TYR A 205 1.26 -0.84 -11.10
C TYR A 205 1.42 0.55 -11.72
N LYS A 206 0.38 1.35 -11.74
CA LYS A 206 0.47 2.80 -12.02
C LYS A 206 0.96 3.59 -10.81
N ARG A 207 0.79 3.04 -9.58
CA ARG A 207 1.41 3.56 -8.36
C ARG A 207 2.88 3.14 -8.25
N LEU A 208 3.19 1.87 -8.53
CA LEU A 208 4.54 1.30 -8.40
C LEU A 208 5.47 1.77 -9.53
N VAL A 209 5.65 3.07 -9.63
CA VAL A 209 6.54 3.75 -10.59
C VAL A 209 7.49 4.68 -9.86
N PRO A 210 8.74 4.88 -10.37
CA PRO A 210 9.68 5.81 -9.75
C PRO A 210 9.16 7.26 -9.72
N GLY A 211 9.58 8.03 -8.70
CA GLY A 211 9.32 9.47 -8.62
C GLY A 211 8.05 9.89 -7.89
N PHE A 212 7.25 8.95 -7.36
CA PHE A 212 6.01 9.23 -6.62
C PHE A 212 5.98 8.57 -5.23
N GLU A 213 7.14 8.50 -4.57
CA GLU A 213 7.32 7.91 -3.23
C GLU A 213 6.91 6.43 -3.09
N ALA A 214 6.65 5.75 -4.21
CA ALA A 214 6.37 4.34 -4.23
C ALA A 214 7.68 3.52 -4.24
N PRO A 215 7.84 2.52 -3.36
CA PRO A 215 9.04 1.73 -3.25
C PRO A 215 9.08 0.66 -4.34
N VAL A 216 9.84 0.89 -5.39
CA VAL A 216 9.98 -0.07 -6.51
C VAL A 216 11.18 -1.00 -6.37
N LYS A 217 12.18 -0.64 -5.56
CA LYS A 217 13.41 -1.41 -5.35
C LYS A 217 13.27 -2.39 -4.20
N LEU A 218 13.55 -3.67 -4.46
CA LEU A 218 13.52 -4.75 -3.47
C LEU A 218 14.77 -4.70 -2.59
N ALA A 219 14.75 -3.81 -1.63
CA ALA A 219 15.80 -3.59 -0.65
C ALA A 219 15.19 -3.30 0.72
N TYR A 220 16.01 -3.37 1.77
CA TYR A 220 15.61 -2.95 3.10
C TYR A 220 16.56 -1.89 3.65
N SER A 221 16.04 -1.00 4.50
CA SER A 221 16.82 0.06 5.10
C SER A 221 16.18 0.62 6.36
N SER A 222 17.01 1.15 7.25
CA SER A 222 16.55 1.92 8.42
C SER A 222 16.28 3.36 8.03
N ARG A 223 15.08 3.86 8.35
CA ARG A 223 14.64 5.26 8.14
C ARG A 223 14.57 5.72 6.67
N ASN A 224 14.87 4.87 5.70
CA ASN A 224 14.84 5.22 4.29
C ASN A 224 13.50 4.83 3.66
N ARG A 225 12.74 5.82 3.21
CA ARG A 225 11.41 5.65 2.59
C ARG A 225 11.46 5.12 1.16
N SER A 226 12.63 5.13 0.50
CA SER A 226 12.78 4.60 -0.86
C SER A 226 12.93 3.07 -0.92
N ALA A 227 13.19 2.41 0.22
CA ALA A 227 13.30 0.95 0.31
C ALA A 227 11.91 0.29 0.42
N SER A 228 11.75 -0.89 -0.21
CA SER A 228 10.49 -1.68 -0.13
C SER A 228 10.20 -2.16 1.29
N ILE A 229 11.25 -2.41 2.08
CA ILE A 229 11.14 -2.76 3.49
C ILE A 229 11.87 -1.69 4.31
N ARG A 230 11.10 -0.94 5.09
CA ARG A 230 11.65 0.06 6.01
C ARG A 230 11.68 -0.51 7.43
N ILE A 231 12.73 -0.17 8.18
CA ILE A 231 12.83 -0.45 9.61
C ILE A 231 12.61 0.87 10.35
N PRO A 232 11.43 1.09 10.96
CA PRO A 232 11.16 2.29 11.72
C PRO A 232 12.09 2.45 12.90
N HIS A 233 12.50 3.68 13.19
CA HIS A 233 13.22 3.97 14.42
C HIS A 233 12.28 3.94 15.62
N VAL A 234 12.61 3.14 16.62
CA VAL A 234 11.82 3.01 17.84
C VAL A 234 12.74 2.94 19.06
N ALA A 235 12.29 3.51 20.17
CA ALA A 235 13.05 3.55 21.42
C ALA A 235 12.95 2.25 22.23
N SER A 236 11.93 1.42 21.99
CA SER A 236 11.65 0.21 22.77
C SER A 236 11.77 -1.05 21.92
N ASP A 237 12.37 -2.10 22.48
CA ASP A 237 12.44 -3.43 21.87
C ASP A 237 11.03 -4.03 21.61
N LYS A 238 10.05 -3.70 22.46
CA LYS A 238 8.66 -4.12 22.24
C LYS A 238 8.05 -3.52 20.97
N ALA A 239 8.48 -2.33 20.57
CA ALA A 239 8.01 -1.65 19.37
C ALA A 239 8.78 -2.02 18.09
N ARG A 240 9.80 -2.90 18.21
CA ARG A 240 10.62 -3.32 17.05
C ARG A 240 9.78 -4.03 16.01
N ARG A 241 9.83 -3.54 14.76
CA ARG A 241 9.02 -4.02 13.66
C ARG A 241 9.66 -3.70 12.31
N ILE A 242 9.16 -4.31 11.29
CA ILE A 242 9.44 -3.94 9.90
C ILE A 242 8.19 -3.34 9.25
N GLU A 243 8.35 -2.64 8.16
CA GLU A 243 7.29 -2.05 7.36
C GLU A 243 7.48 -2.45 5.90
N ALA A 244 6.56 -3.25 5.38
CA ALA A 244 6.47 -3.53 3.94
C ALA A 244 5.70 -2.39 3.26
N ARG A 245 6.34 -1.69 2.32
CA ARG A 245 5.81 -0.43 1.75
C ARG A 245 5.17 -0.59 0.37
N PHE A 246 5.39 -1.71 -0.33
CA PHE A 246 4.82 -1.93 -1.66
C PHE A 246 3.33 -2.27 -1.67
N PRO A 247 2.70 -2.88 -0.64
CA PRO A 247 1.28 -3.15 -0.67
C PRO A 247 0.44 -1.89 -0.88
N ASP A 248 -0.76 -2.06 -1.45
CA ASP A 248 -1.72 -0.98 -1.63
C ASP A 248 -3.11 -1.35 -1.07
N PRO A 249 -3.99 -0.35 -0.88
CA PRO A 249 -5.24 -0.56 -0.16
C PRO A 249 -6.31 -1.32 -0.96
N MET A 250 -6.07 -1.67 -2.23
CA MET A 250 -6.95 -2.59 -2.98
C MET A 250 -6.73 -4.05 -2.61
N ALA A 251 -5.63 -4.35 -1.91
CA ALA A 251 -5.39 -5.70 -1.40
C ALA A 251 -6.48 -6.14 -0.41
N ASN A 252 -6.91 -7.40 -0.55
CA ASN A 252 -7.71 -8.04 0.48
C ASN A 252 -6.83 -8.22 1.73
N PRO A 253 -7.16 -7.62 2.90
CA PRO A 253 -6.28 -7.61 4.05
C PRO A 253 -6.01 -9.01 4.60
N TYR A 254 -6.98 -9.92 4.56
CA TYR A 254 -6.79 -11.30 5.03
C TYR A 254 -5.76 -12.03 4.18
N LEU A 255 -5.86 -11.92 2.85
CA LEU A 255 -4.92 -12.54 1.93
C LEU A 255 -3.54 -11.88 2.00
N CYS A 256 -3.51 -10.54 1.99
CA CYS A 256 -2.29 -9.74 2.01
C CYS A 256 -1.45 -10.03 3.27
N PHE A 257 -2.06 -9.94 4.45
CA PHE A 257 -1.32 -10.14 5.71
C PHE A 257 -0.90 -11.60 5.88
N SER A 258 -1.75 -12.55 5.48
CA SER A 258 -1.40 -13.97 5.51
C SER A 258 -0.23 -14.29 4.56
N ALA A 259 -0.24 -13.76 3.34
CA ALA A 259 0.83 -13.97 2.37
C ALA A 259 2.16 -13.37 2.84
N LEU A 260 2.14 -12.14 3.37
CA LEU A 260 3.33 -11.50 3.95
C LEU A 260 3.89 -12.31 5.12
N LEU A 261 3.03 -12.79 6.02
CA LEU A 261 3.44 -13.64 7.14
C LEU A 261 4.07 -14.94 6.63
N MET A 262 3.43 -15.62 5.66
CA MET A 262 3.96 -16.88 5.11
C MET A 262 5.32 -16.69 4.44
N ALA A 263 5.52 -15.61 3.70
CA ALA A 263 6.83 -15.28 3.11
C ALA A 263 7.90 -15.04 4.19
N GLY A 264 7.55 -14.29 5.24
CA GLY A 264 8.46 -14.06 6.35
C GLY A 264 8.81 -15.32 7.13
N LEU A 265 7.83 -16.21 7.36
CA LEU A 265 8.06 -17.50 8.03
C LEU A 265 8.96 -18.44 7.19
N ASP A 266 8.79 -18.46 5.84
CA ASP A 266 9.70 -19.19 4.95
C ASP A 266 11.12 -18.66 5.09
N GLY A 267 11.27 -17.34 5.18
CA GLY A 267 12.57 -16.69 5.42
C GLY A 267 13.24 -17.13 6.73
N ILE A 268 12.47 -17.15 7.83
CA ILE A 268 12.98 -17.58 9.14
C ILE A 268 13.40 -19.06 9.11
N GLU A 269 12.53 -19.93 8.60
CA GLU A 269 12.75 -21.37 8.58
C GLU A 269 13.96 -21.76 7.74
N ASN A 270 14.11 -21.14 6.58
CA ASN A 270 15.19 -21.41 5.64
C ASN A 270 16.41 -20.48 5.84
N LYS A 271 16.40 -19.63 6.88
CA LYS A 271 17.48 -18.66 7.20
C LYS A 271 17.89 -17.82 5.98
N ILE A 272 16.90 -17.28 5.28
CA ILE A 272 17.13 -16.48 4.07
C ILE A 272 17.58 -15.08 4.49
N HIS A 273 18.87 -14.79 4.33
CA HIS A 273 19.42 -13.47 4.64
C HIS A 273 19.11 -12.49 3.49
N PRO A 274 18.64 -11.26 3.77
CA PRO A 274 18.24 -10.28 2.73
C PRO A 274 19.43 -9.61 2.02
N GLY A 275 20.66 -9.94 2.35
CA GLY A 275 21.87 -9.23 1.89
C GLY A 275 22.16 -7.98 2.74
N GLU A 276 22.92 -7.05 2.18
CA GLU A 276 23.28 -5.81 2.86
C GLU A 276 22.13 -4.79 2.82
N ALA A 277 21.99 -4.01 3.89
CA ALA A 277 21.00 -2.94 3.95
C ALA A 277 21.37 -1.80 2.99
N ALA A 278 20.37 -1.23 2.32
CA ALA A 278 20.57 -0.07 1.47
C ALA A 278 20.91 1.17 2.32
N THR A 279 22.02 1.82 2.01
CA THR A 279 22.49 3.03 2.70
C THR A 279 22.26 4.30 1.89
N LYS A 280 21.99 4.17 0.58
CA LYS A 280 21.75 5.26 -0.36
C LYS A 280 20.27 5.50 -0.58
N ASP A 281 19.92 6.70 -1.05
CA ASP A 281 18.59 6.98 -1.59
C ASP A 281 18.41 6.19 -2.89
N LEU A 282 17.44 5.25 -2.88
CA LEU A 282 17.16 4.36 -4.02
C LEU A 282 16.36 5.04 -5.14
N TYR A 283 15.86 6.26 -4.93
CA TYR A 283 15.20 7.02 -5.99
C TYR A 283 16.18 7.69 -6.97
N HIS A 284 17.42 7.90 -6.54
CA HIS A 284 18.43 8.66 -7.29
C HIS A 284 19.75 7.87 -7.43
N LEU A 285 19.68 6.57 -7.67
CA LEU A 285 20.85 5.74 -7.93
C LEU A 285 21.45 6.04 -9.32
N PRO A 286 22.80 5.99 -9.47
CA PRO A 286 23.42 5.92 -10.78
C PRO A 286 22.88 4.73 -11.59
N PRO A 287 22.73 4.82 -12.92
CA PRO A 287 22.14 3.77 -13.75
C PRO A 287 22.78 2.38 -13.58
N GLU A 288 24.11 2.35 -13.39
CA GLU A 288 24.85 1.10 -13.17
C GLU A 288 24.51 0.42 -11.84
N GLU A 289 24.31 1.21 -10.78
CA GLU A 289 23.90 0.70 -9.47
C GLU A 289 22.40 0.36 -9.47
N ASP A 290 21.57 1.19 -10.14
CA ASP A 290 20.14 1.00 -10.26
C ASP A 290 19.78 -0.34 -10.91
N ALA A 291 20.52 -0.74 -11.94
CA ALA A 291 20.34 -2.00 -12.66
C ALA A 291 20.62 -3.24 -11.79
N LEU A 292 21.42 -3.10 -10.72
CA LEU A 292 21.78 -4.22 -9.83
C LEU A 292 20.75 -4.48 -8.73
N VAL A 293 19.86 -3.52 -8.43
CA VAL A 293 18.85 -3.68 -7.39
C VAL A 293 17.58 -4.27 -7.97
N PRO A 294 17.14 -5.46 -7.54
CA PRO A 294 15.90 -6.06 -8.03
C PRO A 294 14.69 -5.15 -7.80
N THR A 295 13.70 -5.23 -8.69
CA THR A 295 12.46 -4.45 -8.60
C THR A 295 11.26 -5.32 -8.32
N VAL A 296 10.20 -4.71 -7.77
CA VAL A 296 8.84 -5.25 -7.77
C VAL A 296 8.35 -5.48 -9.21
N CYS A 297 7.23 -6.16 -9.38
CA CYS A 297 6.62 -6.32 -10.71
C CYS A 297 6.16 -4.99 -11.29
N HIS A 298 6.14 -4.90 -12.62
CA HIS A 298 5.70 -3.72 -13.37
C HIS A 298 4.28 -3.82 -13.89
N SER A 299 3.67 -5.00 -13.80
CA SER A 299 2.30 -5.26 -14.25
C SER A 299 1.65 -6.40 -13.47
N LEU A 300 0.33 -6.44 -13.47
CA LEU A 300 -0.43 -7.48 -12.78
C LEU A 300 -0.17 -8.87 -13.38
N ASP A 301 -0.14 -8.99 -14.69
CA ASP A 301 0.16 -10.27 -15.37
C ASP A 301 1.53 -10.82 -14.99
N GLN A 302 2.55 -9.96 -14.94
CA GLN A 302 3.87 -10.36 -14.47
C GLN A 302 3.82 -10.89 -13.03
N ALA A 303 3.09 -10.22 -12.14
CA ALA A 303 2.94 -10.66 -10.76
C ALA A 303 2.21 -12.01 -10.66
N LEU A 304 1.17 -12.21 -11.46
CA LEU A 304 0.44 -13.49 -11.53
C LEU A 304 1.32 -14.63 -12.06
N GLU A 305 2.19 -14.38 -13.04
CA GLU A 305 3.16 -15.36 -13.49
C GLU A 305 4.18 -15.74 -12.39
N TYR A 306 4.62 -14.76 -11.58
CA TYR A 306 5.49 -15.05 -10.45
C TYR A 306 4.78 -15.82 -9.36
N LEU A 307 3.51 -15.50 -9.07
CA LEU A 307 2.69 -16.24 -8.11
C LEU A 307 2.49 -17.71 -8.55
N ASP A 308 2.27 -17.94 -9.84
CA ASP A 308 2.15 -19.29 -10.39
C ASP A 308 3.41 -20.13 -10.20
N LYS A 309 4.58 -19.53 -10.42
CA LYS A 309 5.88 -20.18 -10.31
C LYS A 309 6.40 -20.33 -8.88
N ASP A 310 6.05 -19.40 -8.00
CA ASP A 310 6.55 -19.30 -6.62
C ASP A 310 5.39 -19.28 -5.62
N ARG A 311 4.69 -20.41 -5.48
CA ARG A 311 3.52 -20.57 -4.60
C ARG A 311 3.76 -21.47 -3.39
N ALA A 312 4.86 -22.23 -3.36
CA ALA A 312 5.12 -23.25 -2.36
C ALA A 312 5.13 -22.69 -0.93
N PHE A 313 5.64 -21.48 -0.73
CA PHE A 313 5.64 -20.83 0.58
C PHE A 313 4.23 -20.53 1.08
N LEU A 314 3.27 -20.23 0.20
CA LEU A 314 1.86 -19.96 0.54
C LEU A 314 1.09 -21.24 0.89
N THR A 315 1.34 -22.32 0.17
CA THR A 315 0.61 -23.60 0.36
C THR A 315 1.13 -24.38 1.55
N LYS A 316 2.27 -24.02 2.11
CA LYS A 316 2.85 -24.67 3.27
C LYS A 316 1.88 -24.66 4.45
N GLY A 317 1.68 -25.85 5.06
CA GLY A 317 0.76 -26.01 6.18
C GLY A 317 -0.72 -25.82 5.84
N GLY A 318 -1.08 -25.81 4.54
CA GLY A 318 -2.46 -25.69 4.08
C GLY A 318 -3.10 -24.32 4.30
N VAL A 319 -2.28 -23.25 4.40
CA VAL A 319 -2.79 -21.86 4.58
C VAL A 319 -3.49 -21.37 3.33
N PHE A 320 -2.84 -21.51 2.17
CA PHE A 320 -3.45 -21.40 0.86
C PHE A 320 -3.52 -22.77 0.21
N THR A 321 -4.41 -22.96 -0.76
CA THR A 321 -4.47 -24.17 -1.58
C THR A 321 -4.13 -23.85 -3.01
N ASP A 322 -3.58 -24.82 -3.76
CA ASP A 322 -3.29 -24.63 -5.19
C ASP A 322 -4.55 -24.23 -5.97
N SER A 323 -5.68 -24.88 -5.69
CA SER A 323 -6.95 -24.55 -6.35
C SER A 323 -7.42 -23.11 -6.07
N MET A 324 -7.18 -22.58 -4.87
CA MET A 324 -7.49 -21.19 -4.55
C MET A 324 -6.57 -20.23 -5.32
N ILE A 325 -5.28 -20.55 -5.41
CA ILE A 325 -4.30 -19.74 -6.15
C ILE A 325 -4.63 -19.77 -7.65
N ASP A 326 -4.94 -20.93 -8.22
CA ASP A 326 -5.32 -21.07 -9.62
C ASP A 326 -6.58 -20.25 -9.96
N ALA A 327 -7.63 -20.37 -9.13
CA ALA A 327 -8.86 -19.59 -9.31
C ALA A 327 -8.61 -18.07 -9.17
N TYR A 328 -7.73 -17.66 -8.25
CA TYR A 328 -7.33 -16.27 -8.11
C TYR A 328 -6.60 -15.75 -9.34
N ILE A 329 -5.64 -16.51 -9.88
CA ILE A 329 -4.90 -16.16 -11.09
C ILE A 329 -5.86 -16.04 -12.28
N GLU A 330 -6.76 -16.99 -12.46
CA GLU A 330 -7.77 -16.96 -13.53
C GLU A 330 -8.66 -15.71 -13.44
N LEU A 331 -9.19 -15.41 -12.24
CA LEU A 331 -10.00 -14.21 -12.00
C LEU A 331 -9.25 -12.93 -12.36
N LYS A 332 -8.00 -12.81 -11.92
CA LYS A 332 -7.20 -11.61 -12.15
C LYS A 332 -6.72 -11.48 -13.60
N MET A 333 -6.49 -12.58 -14.31
CA MET A 333 -6.19 -12.54 -15.74
C MET A 333 -7.35 -12.03 -16.59
N GLN A 334 -8.61 -12.20 -16.15
CA GLN A 334 -9.76 -11.57 -16.80
C GLN A 334 -9.70 -10.04 -16.70
N GLU A 335 -9.29 -9.49 -15.55
CA GLU A 335 -9.08 -8.05 -15.39
C GLU A 335 -7.95 -7.53 -16.28
N VAL A 336 -6.83 -8.27 -16.35
CA VAL A 336 -5.70 -7.95 -17.24
C VAL A 336 -6.15 -7.93 -18.72
N THR A 337 -6.89 -8.94 -19.14
CA THR A 337 -7.39 -9.05 -20.52
C THR A 337 -8.32 -7.88 -20.85
N ARG A 338 -9.26 -7.57 -19.98
CA ARG A 338 -10.17 -6.43 -20.14
C ARG A 338 -9.41 -5.10 -20.26
N PHE A 339 -8.40 -4.90 -19.42
CA PHE A 339 -7.58 -3.70 -19.46
C PHE A 339 -6.77 -3.58 -20.75
N ARG A 340 -6.19 -4.69 -21.24
CA ARG A 340 -5.41 -4.72 -22.50
C ARG A 340 -6.24 -4.47 -23.74
N GLN A 341 -7.53 -4.78 -23.70
CA GLN A 341 -8.47 -4.54 -24.81
C GLN A 341 -9.01 -3.12 -24.86
N ALA A 342 -8.85 -2.34 -23.80
CA ALA A 342 -9.33 -0.98 -23.73
C ALA A 342 -8.28 0.00 -24.28
N THR A 343 -8.63 0.75 -25.32
CA THR A 343 -7.81 1.85 -25.83
C THR A 343 -7.78 3.00 -24.83
N HIS A 344 -6.62 3.59 -24.63
CA HIS A 344 -6.43 4.69 -23.69
C HIS A 344 -6.20 6.02 -24.43
N PRO A 345 -6.77 7.15 -23.96
CA PRO A 345 -6.56 8.46 -24.60
C PRO A 345 -5.10 8.84 -24.85
N VAL A 346 -4.16 8.44 -23.97
CA VAL A 346 -2.73 8.73 -24.15
C VAL A 346 -2.13 8.04 -25.40
N GLU A 347 -2.73 6.93 -25.88
CA GLU A 347 -2.25 6.25 -27.09
C GLU A 347 -2.57 7.09 -28.33
N TYR A 348 -3.69 7.82 -28.33
CA TYR A 348 -4.01 8.77 -29.38
C TYR A 348 -3.07 9.96 -29.40
N ASP A 349 -2.73 10.49 -28.22
CA ASP A 349 -1.75 11.57 -28.08
C ASP A 349 -0.37 11.17 -28.64
N MET A 350 0.08 9.94 -28.34
CA MET A 350 1.39 9.46 -28.77
C MET A 350 1.45 9.00 -30.22
N TYR A 351 0.35 8.41 -30.78
CA TYR A 351 0.46 7.59 -32.00
C TYR A 351 -0.49 7.98 -33.12
N TYR A 352 -1.53 8.79 -32.89
CA TYR A 352 -2.60 9.01 -33.88
C TYR A 352 -2.09 9.67 -35.17
N SER A 353 -1.07 10.52 -35.08
CA SER A 353 -0.52 11.28 -36.21
C SER A 353 0.80 10.72 -36.75
N LEU A 354 1.20 9.52 -36.35
CA LEU A 354 2.42 8.88 -36.87
C LEU A 354 2.16 8.18 -38.19
#